data_5e127b3da71667a0b8a84af37547b009
#
_entry.id   5e127b3da71667a0b8a84af37547b009
#
_cell.length_a   1.000
_cell.length_b   1.000
_cell.length_c   1.000
_cell.angle_alpha   90.00
_cell.angle_beta   90.00
_cell.angle_gamma   90.00
#
_symmetry.space_group_name_H-M   'P 1'
#
loop_
_entity.id
_entity.type
_entity.pdbx_description
1 polymer ?
#
loop_
_entity_poly.entity_id
_entity_poly.type
_entity_poly.pdbx_seq_one_letter_code
_entity_poly.pdbx_strand_id
1 'polypeptide(L)'
;METESLLHKERHGGNGEVVRDAIIGFADGLTVPFALTAGLSSTGSLNVVILAGMAELFAGAISMGLGAYLAASTEYQQYRAEEAREYREVEHCSKEEEKEIYDIMAEYGIDRESTRPLVEKLMKDKDMWVKVCIARVKTLITANL
;
A
#
# COMPACT_ATOMS: atom_id res chain seq x y z
N MET A 1 34.16 17.65 18.02
CA MET A 1 33.26 16.89 18.88
C MET A 1 32.01 16.64 18.04
N GLU A 2 32.12 15.59 17.20
CA GLU A 2 31.10 15.22 16.23
C GLU A 2 29.90 14.61 16.96
N THR A 3 28.77 15.26 16.87
CA THR A 3 27.48 14.66 17.23
C THR A 3 27.12 13.65 16.13
N GLU A 4 27.56 12.41 16.32
CA GLU A 4 27.04 11.27 15.58
C GLU A 4 25.51 11.25 15.78
N SER A 5 24.79 11.69 14.75
CA SER A 5 23.34 11.61 14.74
C SER A 5 22.97 10.12 14.78
N LEU A 6 22.44 9.69 15.89
CA LEU A 6 21.76 8.42 16.04
C LEU A 6 20.50 8.43 15.16
N LEU A 7 20.71 8.39 13.85
CA LEU A 7 19.66 8.08 12.90
C LEU A 7 19.29 6.61 13.14
N HIS A 8 18.35 6.41 14.05
CA HIS A 8 17.65 5.14 14.17
C HIS A 8 16.92 4.87 12.85
N LYS A 9 17.62 4.20 11.93
CA LYS A 9 17.02 3.74 10.67
C LYS A 9 16.10 2.57 11.01
N GLU A 10 14.86 2.88 11.35
CA GLU A 10 13.83 1.86 11.43
C GLU A 10 13.72 1.17 10.08
N ARG A 11 14.17 -0.08 10.05
CA ARG A 11 13.92 -0.97 8.94
C ARG A 11 12.49 -1.49 9.10
N HIS A 12 11.52 -0.72 8.61
CA HIS A 12 10.20 -1.25 8.34
C HIS A 12 10.38 -2.34 7.29
N GLY A 13 10.48 -3.58 7.78
CA GLY A 13 10.75 -4.71 6.93
C GLY A 13 9.54 -4.95 6.03
N GLY A 14 9.72 -4.82 4.72
CA GLY A 14 8.76 -5.28 3.71
C GLY A 14 8.47 -6.79 3.77
N ASN A 15 9.03 -7.49 4.75
CA ASN A 15 8.80 -8.92 4.99
C ASN A 15 7.38 -9.22 5.47
N GLY A 16 6.69 -8.29 6.14
CA GLY A 16 5.32 -8.50 6.63
C GLY A 16 4.31 -8.68 5.50
N GLU A 17 4.41 -7.89 4.45
CA GLU A 17 3.54 -8.00 3.27
C GLU A 17 3.79 -9.31 2.52
N VAL A 18 5.06 -9.66 2.31
CA VAL A 18 5.44 -10.93 1.66
C VAL A 18 4.97 -12.14 2.46
N VAL A 19 5.10 -12.10 3.79
CA VAL A 19 4.63 -13.19 4.66
C VAL A 19 3.11 -13.28 4.62
N ARG A 20 2.39 -12.17 4.69
CA ARG A 20 0.92 -12.13 4.55
C ARG A 20 0.48 -12.75 3.23
N ASP A 21 1.05 -12.32 2.13
CA ASP A 21 0.69 -12.78 0.80
C ASP A 21 1.04 -14.26 0.59
N ALA A 22 2.16 -14.71 1.15
CA ALA A 22 2.52 -16.12 1.16
C ALA A 22 1.53 -16.97 1.97
N ILE A 23 1.07 -16.51 3.14
CA ILE A 23 0.08 -17.21 3.96
C ILE A 23 -1.25 -17.32 3.22
N ILE A 24 -1.73 -16.23 2.60
CA ILE A 24 -2.97 -16.21 1.84
C ILE A 24 -2.89 -17.16 0.65
N GLY A 25 -1.83 -17.05 -0.16
CA GLY A 25 -1.62 -17.91 -1.31
C GLY A 25 -1.48 -19.39 -0.95
N PHE A 26 -0.83 -19.69 0.18
CA PHE A 26 -0.69 -21.06 0.66
C PHE A 26 -2.02 -21.62 1.18
N ALA A 27 -2.82 -20.82 1.88
CA ALA A 27 -4.13 -21.25 2.37
C ALA A 27 -5.07 -21.64 1.20
N ASP A 28 -5.19 -20.76 0.20
CA ASP A 28 -6.01 -21.04 -0.98
C ASP A 28 -5.45 -22.20 -1.83
N GLY A 29 -4.12 -22.21 -2.02
CA GLY A 29 -3.43 -23.25 -2.77
C GLY A 29 -3.54 -24.66 -2.18
N LEU A 30 -3.86 -24.78 -0.88
CA LEU A 30 -4.16 -26.07 -0.24
C LEU A 30 -5.65 -26.35 -0.17
N THR A 31 -6.45 -25.37 0.24
CA THR A 31 -7.88 -25.60 0.56
C THR A 31 -8.70 -25.92 -0.67
N VAL A 32 -8.52 -25.15 -1.75
CA VAL A 32 -9.35 -25.29 -2.95
C VAL A 32 -9.05 -26.59 -3.71
N PRO A 33 -7.78 -26.94 -4.02
CA PRO A 33 -7.49 -28.20 -4.68
C PRO A 33 -7.86 -29.42 -3.82
N PHE A 34 -7.69 -29.32 -2.49
CA PHE A 34 -8.09 -30.40 -1.58
C PHE A 34 -9.61 -30.61 -1.62
N ALA A 35 -10.41 -29.55 -1.52
CA ALA A 35 -11.86 -29.65 -1.55
C ALA A 35 -12.35 -30.23 -2.89
N LEU A 36 -11.76 -29.76 -4.00
CA LEU A 36 -12.08 -30.24 -5.34
C LEU A 36 -11.75 -31.74 -5.51
N THR A 37 -10.54 -32.13 -5.14
CA THR A 37 -10.10 -33.54 -5.29
C THR A 37 -10.86 -34.47 -4.35
N ALA A 38 -11.16 -34.04 -3.11
CA ALA A 38 -12.01 -34.78 -2.19
C ALA A 38 -13.43 -34.97 -2.72
N GLY A 39 -14.04 -33.93 -3.27
CA GLY A 39 -15.37 -34.02 -3.89
C GLY A 39 -15.42 -34.95 -5.11
N LEU A 40 -14.40 -34.86 -5.96
CA LEU A 40 -14.31 -35.71 -7.16
C LEU A 40 -13.91 -37.16 -6.87
N SER A 41 -13.34 -37.46 -5.70
CA SER A 41 -12.96 -38.83 -5.34
C SER A 41 -14.15 -39.80 -5.35
N SER A 42 -15.37 -39.30 -5.15
CA SER A 42 -16.61 -40.06 -5.22
C SER A 42 -16.96 -40.57 -6.64
N THR A 43 -16.36 -40.01 -7.69
CA THR A 43 -16.60 -40.43 -9.09
C THR A 43 -15.95 -41.77 -9.45
N GLY A 44 -15.02 -42.26 -8.61
CA GLY A 44 -14.30 -43.50 -8.84
C GLY A 44 -13.24 -43.45 -9.94
N SER A 45 -13.00 -42.30 -10.57
CA SER A 45 -12.02 -42.12 -11.65
C SER A 45 -10.79 -41.33 -11.15
N LEU A 46 -9.72 -42.04 -10.90
CA LEU A 46 -8.43 -41.42 -10.44
C LEU A 46 -7.90 -40.39 -11.44
N ASN A 47 -8.03 -40.64 -12.74
CA ASN A 47 -7.56 -39.72 -13.77
C ASN A 47 -8.29 -38.36 -13.73
N VAL A 48 -9.59 -38.38 -13.46
CA VAL A 48 -10.41 -37.16 -13.35
C VAL A 48 -9.98 -36.35 -12.12
N VAL A 49 -9.74 -37.01 -11.01
CA VAL A 49 -9.29 -36.35 -9.76
C VAL A 49 -7.95 -35.66 -9.96
N ILE A 50 -6.97 -36.38 -10.55
CA ILE A 50 -5.63 -35.81 -10.81
C ILE A 50 -5.70 -34.65 -11.79
N LEU A 51 -6.42 -34.82 -12.90
CA LEU A 51 -6.53 -33.78 -13.93
C LEU A 51 -7.20 -32.52 -13.39
N ALA A 52 -8.28 -32.66 -12.64
CA ALA A 52 -8.99 -31.55 -12.04
C ALA A 52 -8.13 -30.83 -10.98
N GLY A 53 -7.44 -31.58 -10.12
CA GLY A 53 -6.52 -30.99 -9.12
C GLY A 53 -5.37 -30.21 -9.75
N MET A 54 -4.77 -30.76 -10.81
CA MET A 54 -3.70 -30.07 -11.55
C MET A 54 -4.23 -28.83 -12.29
N ALA A 55 -5.40 -28.94 -12.94
CA ALA A 55 -6.03 -27.79 -13.61
C ALA A 55 -6.30 -26.64 -12.63
N GLU A 56 -6.80 -26.96 -11.44
CA GLU A 56 -7.07 -25.98 -10.38
C GLU A 56 -5.80 -25.29 -9.89
N LEU A 57 -4.73 -26.05 -9.66
CA LEU A 57 -3.44 -25.48 -9.25
C LEU A 57 -2.91 -24.46 -10.27
N PHE A 58 -2.95 -24.80 -11.55
CA PHE A 58 -2.49 -23.87 -12.61
C PHE A 58 -3.40 -22.67 -12.76
N ALA A 59 -4.73 -22.89 -12.78
CA ALA A 59 -5.69 -21.80 -12.90
C ALA A 59 -5.61 -20.82 -11.71
N GLY A 60 -5.53 -21.36 -10.50
CA GLY A 60 -5.37 -20.57 -9.28
C GLY A 60 -4.07 -19.77 -9.25
N ALA A 61 -2.94 -20.40 -9.61
CA ALA A 61 -1.65 -19.72 -9.66
C ALA A 61 -1.64 -18.56 -10.67
N ILE A 62 -2.23 -18.75 -11.86
CA ILE A 62 -2.34 -17.70 -12.87
C ILE A 62 -3.26 -16.57 -12.39
N SER A 63 -4.43 -16.93 -11.84
CA SER A 63 -5.42 -15.96 -11.37
C SER A 63 -4.88 -15.08 -10.25
N MET A 64 -4.27 -15.69 -9.22
CA MET A 64 -3.68 -14.96 -8.10
C MET A 64 -2.47 -14.12 -8.54
N GLY A 65 -1.59 -14.67 -9.38
CA GLY A 65 -0.42 -13.96 -9.87
C GLY A 65 -0.78 -12.73 -10.69
N LEU A 66 -1.73 -12.87 -11.64
CA LEU A 66 -2.20 -11.73 -12.43
C LEU A 66 -2.98 -10.73 -11.58
N GLY A 67 -3.82 -11.22 -10.67
CA GLY A 67 -4.58 -10.36 -9.75
C GLY A 67 -3.66 -9.48 -8.89
N ALA A 68 -2.67 -10.08 -8.25
CA ALA A 68 -1.69 -9.36 -7.44
C ALA A 68 -0.86 -8.36 -8.27
N TYR A 69 -0.44 -8.75 -9.47
CA TYR A 69 0.27 -7.86 -10.38
C TYR A 69 -0.58 -6.65 -10.79
N LEU A 70 -1.85 -6.87 -11.15
CA LEU A 70 -2.75 -5.79 -11.54
C LEU A 70 -3.05 -4.86 -10.36
N ALA A 71 -3.25 -5.39 -9.16
CA ALA A 71 -3.43 -4.60 -7.95
C ALA A 71 -2.23 -3.69 -7.69
N ALA A 72 -1.03 -4.25 -7.65
CA ALA A 72 0.21 -3.48 -7.45
C ALA A 72 0.44 -2.44 -8.57
N SER A 73 0.13 -2.78 -9.82
CA SER A 73 0.23 -1.85 -10.95
C SER A 73 -0.75 -0.69 -10.80
N THR A 74 -1.97 -0.97 -10.34
CA THR A 74 -3.01 0.05 -10.12
C THR A 74 -2.61 0.98 -8.97
N GLU A 75 -2.13 0.44 -7.85
CA GLU A 75 -1.62 1.23 -6.72
C GLU A 75 -0.48 2.16 -7.16
N TYR A 76 0.45 1.66 -7.95
CA TYR A 76 1.55 2.47 -8.47
C TYR A 76 1.05 3.61 -9.39
N GLN A 77 0.10 3.31 -10.29
CA GLN A 77 -0.49 4.33 -11.16
C GLN A 77 -1.26 5.39 -10.36
N GLN A 78 -2.01 4.96 -9.36
CA GLN A 78 -2.75 5.83 -8.47
C GLN A 78 -1.80 6.76 -7.69
N TYR A 79 -0.73 6.21 -7.12
CA TYR A 79 0.31 7.01 -6.46
C TYR A 79 0.90 8.07 -7.38
N ARG A 80 1.22 7.70 -8.63
CA ARG A 80 1.76 8.65 -9.61
C ARG A 80 0.76 9.72 -10.03
N ALA A 81 -0.51 9.37 -10.10
CA ALA A 81 -1.57 10.33 -10.42
C ALA A 81 -1.77 11.34 -9.27
N GLU A 82 -1.79 10.86 -8.02
CA GLU A 82 -1.85 11.72 -6.84
C GLU A 82 -0.61 12.62 -6.73
N GLU A 83 0.59 12.09 -6.92
CA GLU A 83 1.82 12.87 -6.92
C GLU A 83 1.74 14.02 -7.94
N ALA A 84 1.29 13.75 -9.15
CA ALA A 84 1.15 14.75 -10.21
C ALA A 84 0.02 15.77 -9.89
N ARG A 85 -0.99 15.37 -9.13
CA ARG A 85 -2.06 16.24 -8.64
C ARG A 85 -1.52 17.18 -7.57
N GLU A 86 -0.86 16.66 -6.55
CA GLU A 86 -0.28 17.45 -5.46
C GLU A 86 0.73 18.51 -5.98
N TYR A 87 1.56 18.13 -6.97
CA TYR A 87 2.46 19.12 -7.59
C TYR A 87 1.71 20.29 -8.23
N ARG A 88 0.55 20.04 -8.86
CA ARG A 88 -0.28 21.10 -9.45
C ARG A 88 -0.99 21.93 -8.39
N GLU A 89 -1.47 21.30 -7.31
CA GLU A 89 -2.18 21.97 -6.22
C GLU A 89 -1.23 22.90 -5.46
N VAL A 90 -0.03 22.43 -5.12
CA VAL A 90 1.02 23.27 -4.51
C VAL A 90 1.40 24.46 -5.40
N GLU A 91 1.34 24.31 -6.72
CA GLU A 91 1.68 25.39 -7.66
C GLU A 91 0.56 26.43 -7.83
N HIS A 92 -0.69 25.99 -7.83
CA HIS A 92 -1.83 26.85 -8.16
C HIS A 92 -2.68 27.25 -6.96
N CYS A 93 -2.67 26.44 -5.90
CA CYS A 93 -3.54 26.57 -4.73
C CYS A 93 -2.74 26.61 -3.42
N SER A 94 -1.55 27.23 -3.42
CA SER A 94 -0.62 27.16 -2.28
C SER A 94 -1.18 27.68 -0.96
N LYS A 95 -2.21 28.53 -0.96
CA LYS A 95 -2.86 29.03 0.27
C LYS A 95 -3.80 28.02 0.88
N GLU A 96 -4.51 27.28 0.03
CA GLU A 96 -5.39 26.18 0.42
C GLU A 96 -4.56 25.05 1.02
N GLU A 97 -3.47 24.71 0.36
CA GLU A 97 -2.49 23.72 0.83
C GLU A 97 -1.82 24.11 2.14
N GLU A 98 -1.47 25.39 2.30
CA GLU A 98 -0.97 25.94 3.57
C GLU A 98 -1.98 25.74 4.70
N LYS A 99 -3.26 26.08 4.44
CA LYS A 99 -4.33 25.89 5.41
C LYS A 99 -4.51 24.43 5.80
N GLU A 100 -4.41 23.53 4.82
CA GLU A 100 -4.53 22.10 5.03
C GLU A 100 -3.47 21.55 5.99
N ILE A 101 -2.22 22.02 5.89
CA ILE A 101 -1.16 21.64 6.83
C ILE A 101 -1.48 22.11 8.26
N TYR A 102 -2.02 23.32 8.42
CA TYR A 102 -2.44 23.78 9.74
C TYR A 102 -3.59 22.95 10.30
N ASP A 103 -4.56 22.59 9.48
CA ASP A 103 -5.70 21.76 9.88
C ASP A 103 -5.24 20.35 10.30
N ILE A 104 -4.29 19.76 9.59
CA ILE A 104 -3.65 18.48 9.96
C ILE A 104 -2.96 18.57 11.32
N MET A 105 -2.16 19.60 11.54
CA MET A 105 -1.43 19.75 12.78
C MET A 105 -2.36 20.01 13.95
N ALA A 106 -3.48 20.70 13.71
CA ALA A 106 -4.51 20.90 14.73
C ALA A 106 -5.18 19.60 15.17
N GLU A 107 -5.38 18.61 14.26
CA GLU A 107 -5.87 17.26 14.60
C GLU A 107 -4.93 16.53 15.58
N TYR A 108 -3.63 16.80 15.49
CA TYR A 108 -2.62 16.28 16.45
C TYR A 108 -2.45 17.15 17.71
N GLY A 109 -3.28 18.17 17.88
CA GLY A 109 -3.24 19.06 19.05
C GLY A 109 -2.11 20.10 18.99
N ILE A 110 -1.51 20.32 17.83
CA ILE A 110 -0.44 21.31 17.62
C ILE A 110 -1.08 22.62 17.17
N ASP A 111 -0.83 23.68 17.92
CA ASP A 111 -1.34 25.01 17.63
C ASP A 111 -0.70 25.64 16.39
N ARG A 112 -1.39 26.59 15.78
CA ARG A 112 -0.97 27.25 14.56
C ARG A 112 0.36 27.98 14.70
N GLU A 113 0.63 28.54 15.88
CA GLU A 113 1.84 29.31 16.14
C GLU A 113 3.09 28.41 16.14
N SER A 114 2.98 27.23 16.75
CA SER A 114 4.02 26.20 16.75
C SER A 114 4.23 25.56 15.38
N THR A 115 3.17 25.47 14.54
CA THR A 115 3.25 24.92 13.18
C THR A 115 3.88 25.89 12.17
N ARG A 116 3.76 27.19 12.40
CA ARG A 116 4.20 28.23 11.46
C ARG A 116 5.64 28.09 10.96
N PRO A 117 6.67 27.84 11.80
CA PRO A 117 8.04 27.68 11.32
C PRO A 117 8.23 26.48 10.38
N LEU A 118 7.44 25.41 10.60
CA LEU A 118 7.43 24.23 9.74
C LEU A 118 6.87 24.59 8.37
N VAL A 119 5.71 25.25 8.33
CA VAL A 119 5.05 25.66 7.09
C VAL A 119 5.93 26.60 6.27
N GLU A 120 6.53 27.61 6.91
CA GLU A 120 7.46 28.55 6.25
C GLU A 120 8.68 27.82 5.64
N LYS A 121 9.11 26.72 6.24
CA LYS A 121 10.21 25.90 5.73
C LYS A 121 9.75 25.01 4.56
N LEU A 122 8.55 24.44 4.64
CA LEU A 122 7.96 23.63 3.56
C LEU A 122 7.69 24.47 2.31
N MET A 123 7.20 25.71 2.47
CA MET A 123 6.96 26.64 1.36
C MET A 123 8.23 26.96 0.54
N LYS A 124 9.42 26.78 1.12
CA LYS A 124 10.70 26.99 0.43
C LYS A 124 11.17 25.76 -0.36
N ASP A 125 10.62 24.60 -0.07
CA ASP A 125 10.98 23.33 -0.70
C ASP A 125 9.71 22.61 -1.19
N LYS A 126 9.38 22.85 -2.46
CA LYS A 126 8.19 22.29 -3.11
C LYS A 126 8.14 20.77 -3.06
N ASP A 127 9.28 20.11 -3.22
CA ASP A 127 9.36 18.64 -3.21
C ASP A 127 9.09 18.07 -1.81
N MET A 128 9.57 18.78 -0.78
CA MET A 128 9.30 18.40 0.61
C MET A 128 7.82 18.61 0.95
N TRP A 129 7.22 19.71 0.47
CA TRP A 129 5.81 20.00 0.68
C TRP A 129 4.91 18.91 0.08
N VAL A 130 5.11 18.61 -1.20
CA VAL A 130 4.37 17.54 -1.90
C VAL A 130 4.50 16.19 -1.17
N LYS A 131 5.69 15.84 -0.68
CA LYS A 131 5.88 14.60 0.09
C LYS A 131 5.07 14.56 1.37
N VAL A 132 4.91 15.69 2.06
CA VAL A 132 4.08 15.79 3.28
C VAL A 132 2.61 15.58 2.94
N CYS A 133 2.10 16.23 1.89
CA CYS A 133 0.72 16.07 1.42
C CYS A 133 0.41 14.63 1.01
N ILE A 134 1.28 14.00 0.22
CA ILE A 134 1.12 12.59 -0.20
C ILE A 134 1.15 11.64 1.00
N ALA A 135 2.02 11.87 1.99
CA ALA A 135 2.09 11.04 3.18
C ALA A 135 0.76 11.04 3.94
N ARG A 136 0.06 12.18 3.99
CA ARG A 136 -1.29 12.28 4.57
C ARG A 136 -2.32 11.48 3.78
N VAL A 137 -2.37 11.65 2.46
CA VAL A 137 -3.32 10.91 1.60
C VAL A 137 -3.16 9.40 1.84
N LYS A 138 -1.93 8.91 1.90
CA LYS A 138 -1.64 7.51 2.19
C LYS A 138 -2.16 7.08 3.57
N THR A 139 -1.99 7.91 4.60
CA THR A 139 -2.48 7.62 5.95
C THR A 139 -4.00 7.58 6.02
N LEU A 140 -4.70 8.49 5.33
CA LEU A 140 -6.16 8.50 5.26
C LEU A 140 -6.74 7.28 4.54
N ILE A 141 -6.09 6.82 3.46
CA ILE A 141 -6.51 5.62 2.74
C ILE A 141 -6.35 4.38 3.64
N THR A 142 -5.24 4.27 4.37
CA THR A 142 -5.01 3.12 5.28
C THR A 142 -5.85 3.16 6.55
N ALA A 143 -6.34 4.30 6.99
CA ALA A 143 -7.20 4.43 8.17
C ALA A 143 -8.68 4.12 7.87
N ASN A 144 -9.09 4.13 6.60
CA ASN A 144 -10.47 3.85 6.16
C ASN A 144 -10.69 2.42 5.62
N LEU A 145 -9.66 1.57 5.68
CA LEU A 145 -9.71 0.14 5.36
C LEU A 145 -9.71 -0.71 6.63
#